data_c091982a2e6378c4a76cbd6b50ea53f7
#
_entry.id   c091982a2e6378c4a76cbd6b50ea53f7
#
_cell.length_a   1.000
_cell.length_b   1.000
_cell.length_c   1.000
_cell.angle_alpha   90.00
_cell.angle_beta   90.00
_cell.angle_gamma   90.00
#
_symmetry.space_group_name_H-M   'P 1'
#
loop_
_entity.id
_entity.type
_entity.pdbx_description
1 polymer ?
#
loop_
_entity_poly.entity_id
_entity_poly.type
_entity_poly.pdbx_seq_one_letter_code
_entity_poly.pdbx_strand_id
1 'polypeptide(L)'
;NMYNFLKLDTQTGRIEQVQWSLDTDKEGSIIINNEDLSWISGSLFELYPTQNIYQFLLLDKSNGRTWHVQWGMEDNKRWMRRIY
;
A
#
# COMPACT_ATOMS: atom_id res chain seq x y z
N ASN A 1 -16.66 -4.95 -14.52
CA ASN A 1 -15.69 -5.51 -13.59
C ASN A 1 -14.69 -4.44 -13.16
N MET A 2 -14.41 -4.42 -11.89
CA MET A 2 -13.44 -3.50 -11.30
C MET A 2 -12.28 -4.30 -10.74
N TYR A 3 -11.08 -3.80 -10.99
CA TYR A 3 -9.84 -4.45 -10.56
C TYR A 3 -9.07 -3.50 -9.68
N ASN A 4 -8.35 -4.04 -8.72
CA ASN A 4 -7.58 -3.25 -7.77
C ASN A 4 -6.14 -3.72 -7.71
N PHE A 5 -5.23 -2.76 -7.55
CA PHE A 5 -3.85 -3.06 -7.20
C PHE A 5 -3.31 -1.97 -6.27
N LEU A 6 -2.21 -2.27 -5.62
CA LEU A 6 -1.55 -1.31 -4.76
C LEU A 6 -0.40 -0.66 -5.50
N LYS A 7 -0.33 0.66 -5.42
CA LYS A 7 0.75 1.45 -5.98
C LYS A 7 1.61 1.95 -4.84
N LEU A 8 2.87 1.61 -4.86
CA LEU A 8 3.84 1.95 -3.82
C LEU A 8 4.85 2.95 -4.35
N ASP A 9 5.07 4.03 -3.58
CA ASP A 9 6.25 4.86 -3.76
C ASP A 9 7.40 4.20 -3.00
N THR A 10 8.37 3.67 -3.71
CA THR A 10 9.45 2.88 -3.11
C THR A 10 10.42 3.72 -2.28
N GLN A 11 10.39 5.02 -2.41
CA GLN A 11 11.28 5.92 -1.66
C GLN A 11 10.64 6.42 -0.37
N THR A 12 9.33 6.59 -0.35
CA THR A 12 8.62 7.19 0.78
C THR A 12 7.77 6.22 1.56
N GLY A 13 7.36 5.10 0.96
CA GLY A 13 6.42 4.18 1.57
C GLY A 13 4.96 4.58 1.42
N ARG A 14 4.66 5.62 0.66
CA ARG A 14 3.27 6.00 0.38
C ARG A 14 2.61 4.93 -0.46
N ILE A 15 1.36 4.63 -0.14
CA ILE A 15 0.60 3.56 -0.80
C ILE A 15 -0.77 4.08 -1.22
N GLU A 16 -1.13 3.83 -2.46
CA GLU A 16 -2.46 4.06 -2.99
C GLU A 16 -3.07 2.76 -3.47
N GLN A 17 -4.35 2.59 -3.21
CA GLN A 17 -5.16 1.55 -3.85
C GLN A 17 -5.66 2.13 -5.16
N VAL A 18 -5.27 1.52 -6.27
CA VAL A 18 -5.68 1.96 -7.61
C VAL A 18 -6.75 1.01 -8.12
N GLN A 19 -7.89 1.58 -8.46
CA GLN A 19 -9.00 0.84 -9.06
C GLN A 19 -9.05 1.14 -10.55
N TRP A 20 -9.13 0.11 -11.35
CA TRP A 20 -9.25 0.27 -12.79
C TRP A 20 -10.36 -0.62 -13.34
N SER A 21 -10.87 -0.26 -14.52
CA SER A 21 -11.97 -0.96 -15.15
C SER A 21 -11.90 -0.71 -16.65
N LEU A 22 -12.57 -1.54 -17.42
CA LEU A 22 -12.81 -1.28 -18.83
C LEU A 22 -13.77 -0.10 -19.00
N ASP A 23 -14.48 0.26 -17.95
CA ASP A 23 -15.34 1.44 -17.89
C ASP A 23 -14.57 2.54 -17.16
N THR A 24 -14.15 3.58 -17.88
CA THR A 24 -13.31 4.63 -17.33
C THR A 24 -13.97 5.43 -16.21
N ASP A 25 -15.30 5.43 -16.12
CA ASP A 25 -16.02 6.11 -15.03
C ASP A 25 -15.74 5.49 -13.66
N LYS A 26 -15.19 4.27 -13.65
CA LYS A 26 -14.93 3.53 -12.40
C LYS A 26 -13.45 3.49 -12.04
N GLU A 27 -12.64 4.26 -12.72
CA GLU A 27 -11.21 4.35 -12.43
C GLU A 27 -10.94 5.42 -11.39
N GLY A 28 -9.96 5.16 -10.52
CA GLY A 28 -9.56 6.11 -9.51
C GLY A 28 -8.54 5.53 -8.55
N SER A 29 -8.10 6.36 -7.63
CA SER A 29 -7.17 5.93 -6.58
C SER A 29 -7.63 6.42 -5.22
N ILE A 30 -7.34 5.64 -4.19
CA ILE A 30 -7.67 5.92 -2.81
C ILE A 30 -6.40 5.73 -1.99
N ILE A 31 -6.09 6.70 -1.13
CA ILE A 31 -4.88 6.64 -0.32
C ILE A 31 -5.06 5.64 0.83
N ILE A 32 -4.10 4.73 0.99
CA ILE A 32 -3.97 3.89 2.18
C ILE A 32 -2.99 4.53 3.15
N ASN A 33 -1.85 4.95 2.66
CA ASN A 33 -0.87 5.68 3.46
C ASN A 33 -0.33 6.87 2.68
N ASN A 34 -0.51 8.08 3.23
CA ASN A 34 0.02 9.31 2.66
C ASN A 34 1.22 9.85 3.43
N GLU A 35 1.65 9.17 4.47
CA GLU A 35 2.78 9.57 5.29
C GLU A 35 4.08 9.15 4.63
N ASP A 36 5.07 10.03 4.66
CA ASP A 36 6.43 9.71 4.24
C ASP A 36 7.10 8.93 5.37
N LEU A 37 7.38 7.65 5.13
CA LEU A 37 7.97 6.76 6.12
C LEU A 37 9.49 6.68 6.01
N SER A 38 10.09 7.39 5.05
CA SER A 38 11.54 7.32 4.86
C SER A 38 12.24 7.78 6.14
N TRP A 39 13.20 6.98 6.60
CA TRP A 39 13.97 7.26 7.81
C TRP A 39 15.16 8.15 7.49
N ILE A 40 15.85 7.78 6.42
CA ILE A 40 17.05 8.46 5.95
C ILE A 40 17.05 8.45 4.44
N SER A 41 17.90 9.25 3.84
CA SER A 41 18.18 9.16 2.42
C SER A 41 18.61 7.72 2.09
N GLY A 42 17.93 7.08 1.14
CA GLY A 42 18.22 5.71 0.74
C GLY A 42 17.28 4.66 1.31
N SER A 43 16.22 5.06 2.02
CA SER A 43 15.15 4.11 2.34
C SER A 43 14.61 3.48 1.06
N LEU A 44 14.32 2.17 1.12
CA LEU A 44 13.84 1.42 -0.03
C LEU A 44 12.74 0.48 0.43
N PHE A 45 11.52 0.79 0.01
CA PHE A 45 10.33 0.07 0.42
C PHE A 45 9.92 -0.96 -0.61
N GLU A 46 9.35 -2.07 -0.13
CA GLU A 46 8.77 -3.11 -0.99
C GLU A 46 7.54 -3.70 -0.33
N LEU A 47 6.54 -4.04 -1.14
CA LEU A 47 5.32 -4.71 -0.69
C LEU A 47 5.44 -6.19 -0.95
N TYR A 48 5.08 -7.00 0.04
CA TYR A 48 5.05 -8.45 -0.07
C TYR A 48 3.63 -8.95 0.13
N PRO A 49 3.12 -9.79 -0.77
CA PRO A 49 1.79 -10.37 -0.60
C PRO A 49 1.79 -11.39 0.52
N THR A 50 0.61 -11.60 1.09
CA THR A 50 0.37 -12.66 2.06
C THR A 50 -0.61 -13.67 1.47
N GLN A 51 -0.98 -14.69 2.25
CA GLN A 51 -2.00 -15.65 1.81
C GLN A 51 -3.39 -15.02 1.76
N ASN A 52 -3.59 -13.89 2.44
CA ASN A 52 -4.83 -13.12 2.37
C ASN A 52 -4.68 -12.06 1.27
N ILE A 53 -5.51 -12.11 0.23
CA ILE A 53 -5.40 -11.22 -0.92
C ILE A 53 -5.58 -9.74 -0.57
N TYR A 54 -6.19 -9.43 0.57
CA TYR A 54 -6.40 -8.06 1.02
C TYR A 54 -5.24 -7.52 1.86
N GLN A 55 -4.29 -8.36 2.23
CA GLN A 55 -3.25 -7.99 3.18
C GLN A 55 -1.87 -8.15 2.58
N PHE A 56 -1.01 -7.16 2.89
CA PHE A 56 0.37 -7.09 2.43
C PHE A 56 1.26 -6.71 3.60
N LEU A 57 2.53 -7.00 3.46
CA LEU A 57 3.54 -6.46 4.36
C LEU A 57 4.36 -5.43 3.60
N LEU A 58 4.53 -4.26 4.19
CA LEU A 58 5.43 -3.23 3.68
C LEU A 58 6.73 -3.32 4.47
N LEU A 59 7.84 -3.44 3.77
CA LEU A 59 9.16 -3.55 4.39
C LEU A 59 10.06 -2.42 3.90
N ASP A 60 10.68 -1.70 4.84
CA ASP A 60 11.82 -0.85 4.52
C ASP A 60 13.06 -1.72 4.52
N LYS A 61 13.59 -2.00 3.35
CA LYS A 61 14.71 -2.93 3.16
C LYS A 61 16.01 -2.38 3.71
N SER A 62 16.08 -1.08 3.94
CA SER A 62 17.29 -0.46 4.46
C SER A 62 17.51 -0.71 5.96
N ASN A 63 16.45 -0.99 6.71
CA ASN A 63 16.54 -1.12 8.17
C ASN A 63 15.59 -2.17 8.78
N GLY A 64 14.78 -2.84 7.97
CA GLY A 64 13.90 -3.92 8.45
C GLY A 64 12.60 -3.48 9.08
N ARG A 65 12.28 -2.18 9.10
CA ARG A 65 10.98 -1.73 9.61
C ARG A 65 9.86 -2.31 8.77
N THR A 66 8.81 -2.78 9.42
CA THR A 66 7.72 -3.51 8.75
C THR A 66 6.38 -2.96 9.17
N TRP A 67 5.45 -2.91 8.22
CA TRP A 67 4.06 -2.51 8.44
C TRP A 67 3.12 -3.55 7.87
N HIS A 68 1.97 -3.71 8.51
CA HIS A 68 0.88 -4.52 8.02
C HIS A 68 -0.10 -3.61 7.28
N VAL A 69 -0.39 -3.93 6.03
CA VAL A 69 -1.19 -3.10 5.12
C VAL A 69 -2.40 -3.90 4.67
N GLN A 70 -3.58 -3.28 4.72
CA GLN A 70 -4.80 -3.88 4.20
C GLN A 70 -5.47 -2.91 3.24
N TRP A 71 -5.93 -3.43 2.12
CA TRP A 71 -6.77 -2.68 1.19
C TRP A 71 -8.20 -3.23 1.23
N GLY A 72 -9.15 -2.44 0.74
CA GLY A 72 -10.56 -2.86 0.69
C GLY A 72 -11.41 -1.81 0.03
N MET A 73 -12.68 -2.16 -0.23
CA MET A 73 -13.62 -1.29 -0.92
C MET A 73 -14.27 -0.27 0.01
N GLU A 74 -14.24 -0.51 1.32
CA GLU A 74 -14.81 0.38 2.33
C GLU A 74 -13.69 1.04 3.13
N ASP A 75 -13.93 2.27 3.61
CA ASP A 75 -12.93 3.03 4.36
C ASP A 75 -12.36 2.27 5.54
N ASN A 76 -13.22 1.59 6.31
CA ASN A 76 -12.79 0.86 7.51
C ASN A 76 -12.03 -0.41 7.18
N LYS A 77 -11.92 -0.77 5.91
CA LYS A 77 -11.16 -1.92 5.45
C LYS A 77 -9.77 -1.54 4.94
N ARG A 78 -9.49 -0.26 4.82
CA ARG A 78 -8.18 0.24 4.37
C ARG A 78 -7.43 0.79 5.57
N TRP A 79 -6.26 0.21 5.87
CA TRP A 79 -5.46 0.65 7.01
C TRP A 79 -4.02 0.16 6.89
N MET A 80 -3.16 0.78 7.66
CA MET A 80 -1.77 0.37 7.79
C MET A 80 -1.35 0.58 9.24
N ARG A 81 -0.58 -0.37 9.78
CA ARG A 81 -0.06 -0.25 11.14
C ARG A 81 1.34 -0.81 11.23
N ARG A 82 2.13 -0.22 12.11
CA ARG A 82 3.50 -0.67 12.37
C ARG A 82 3.51 -2.02 13.09
N ILE A 83 4.41 -2.90 12.65
CA ILE A 83 4.72 -4.15 13.35
C ILE A 83 6.06 -3.95 14.05
N TYR A 84 6.07 -4.11 15.36
CA TYR A 84 7.29 -3.94 16.15
C TYR A 84 7.94 -5.26 16.53
#